data_efd139acb0d3a36a1923261ef418edef
#
_entry.id   efd139acb0d3a36a1923261ef418edef
#
_cell.length_a   1.000
_cell.length_b   1.000
_cell.length_c   1.000
_cell.angle_alpha   90.00
_cell.angle_beta   90.00
_cell.angle_gamma   90.00
#
_symmetry.space_group_name_H-M   'P 1'
#
loop_
_entity.id
_entity.type
_entity.pdbx_description
1 polymer ?
#
loop_
_entity_poly.entity_id
_entity_poly.type
_entity_poly.pdbx_seq_one_letter_code
_entity_poly.pdbx_strand_id
1 'polypeptide(L)'
;MAKSSAARKIRLDTPPPARPAADRPLKHAGGIATELDRLLHDRMRLGIVSALAASDDLSFSDLKAALGATDGNLSVHARKLEDAGYLSCSKSFEGRTPRTGYKLTAAGRRALDKYLDHMDAIIRATRKG
;
A
#
# COMPACT_ATOMS: atom_id res chain seq x y z
N MET A 1 19.07 2.51 13.76
CA MET A 1 18.45 2.76 13.38
C MET A 1 17.95 2.83 13.24
N ALA A 2 18.22 2.81 13.29
CA ALA A 2 17.38 3.10 12.85
C ALA A 2 16.78 3.24 12.87
N LYS A 3 16.87 3.39 13.08
CA LYS A 3 16.06 3.70 12.98
C LYS A 3 15.34 3.70 12.75
N SER A 4 15.71 3.65 12.92
CA SER A 4 14.78 3.83 12.61
C SER A 4 14.18 3.43 12.64
N SER A 5 14.57 3.34 12.80
CA SER A 5 13.76 3.16 12.66
C SER A 5 13.21 2.65 13.04
N ALA A 6 13.65 2.67 13.32
CA ALA A 6 12.93 2.41 13.48
C ALA A 6 12.33 2.30 13.91
N ALA A 7 12.61 2.39 14.08
CA ALA A 7 11.84 2.50 14.22
C ALA A 7 11.11 2.45 14.51
N ARG A 8 11.12 2.55 14.65
CA ARG A 8 10.32 2.63 14.71
C ARG A 8 9.66 2.03 15.05
N LYS A 9 9.81 1.82 15.27
CA LYS A 9 9.08 1.37 15.40
C LYS A 9 8.32 1.02 15.81
N ILE A 10 8.42 1.14 16.00
CA ILE A 10 7.55 1.02 16.18
C ILE A 10 6.71 0.94 16.48
N ARG A 11 6.53 1.00 16.50
CA ARG A 11 5.59 0.96 16.59
C ARG A 11 4.94 0.34 16.90
N LEU A 12 5.09 0.19 17.12
CA LEU A 12 4.29 -0.37 17.16
C LEU A 12 3.51 -0.59 17.65
N ASP A 13 3.44 -0.35 17.85
CA ASP A 13 2.58 -0.54 18.04
C ASP A 13 1.67 -0.55 17.96
N THR A 14 1.68 -0.46 17.72
CA THR A 14 0.71 -0.43 17.36
C THR A 14 -0.09 -0.72 17.13
N PRO A 15 -0.12 -0.77 16.94
CA PRO A 15 -1.06 -1.04 16.49
C PRO A 15 -1.68 -1.36 16.23
N PRO A 16 -1.89 -1.37 15.91
CA PRO A 16 -2.72 -1.63 15.43
C PRO A 16 -3.48 -1.94 15.45
N PRO A 17 -3.83 -1.68 15.41
CA PRO A 17 -4.69 -2.00 15.37
C PRO A 17 -5.55 -2.25 15.17
N ALA A 18 -5.84 -2.15 14.95
CA ALA A 18 -6.62 -2.41 14.69
C ALA A 18 -7.22 -2.68 14.22
N ARG A 19 -7.42 -2.88 13.96
CA ARG A 19 -8.02 -3.11 13.43
C ARG A 19 -8.72 -3.61 13.49
N PRO A 20 -8.82 -3.54 13.45
CA PRO A 20 -9.49 -4.10 13.26
C PRO A 20 -10.53 -4.33 13.33
N ALA A 21 -10.85 -4.12 13.71
CA ALA A 21 -11.94 -4.40 13.88
C ALA A 21 -12.77 -4.06 12.99
N ALA A 22 -12.58 -3.17 12.70
CA ALA A 22 -13.32 -2.75 11.84
C ALA A 22 -13.37 -3.56 10.88
N ASP A 23 -12.87 -4.09 10.87
CA ASP A 23 -12.85 -4.76 9.92
C ASP A 23 -13.55 -5.83 10.05
N ARG A 24 -14.21 -6.03 10.72
CA ARG A 24 -14.80 -6.93 10.86
C ARG A 24 -15.72 -7.18 10.24
N PRO A 25 -15.91 -7.55 9.93
CA PRO A 25 -16.53 -8.01 9.27
C PRO A 25 -17.71 -8.04 8.84
N LEU A 26 -17.91 -7.74 7.90
CA LEU A 26 -18.97 -7.73 7.33
C LEU A 26 -19.22 -8.95 6.83
N LYS A 27 -20.07 -9.60 7.09
CA LYS A 27 -20.20 -10.76 6.65
C LYS A 27 -21.27 -10.99 5.76
N HIS A 28 -22.04 -10.18 5.31
CA HIS A 28 -23.12 -10.51 4.46
C HIS A 28 -22.78 -10.24 3.05
N ALA A 29 -23.67 -10.46 2.24
CA ALA A 29 -23.49 -10.37 0.85
C ALA A 29 -22.96 -9.10 0.38
N GLY A 30 -23.48 -8.05 0.81
CA GLY A 30 -22.95 -6.79 0.43
C GLY A 30 -21.52 -6.70 0.85
N GLY A 31 -21.11 -7.64 1.68
CA GLY A 31 -19.79 -7.64 2.21
C GLY A 31 -18.69 -7.80 1.18
N ILE A 32 -18.97 -8.39 0.05
CA ILE A 32 -17.91 -8.52 -0.93
C ILE A 32 -17.31 -7.17 -1.25
N ALA A 33 -18.15 -6.22 -1.55
CA ALA A 33 -17.66 -4.89 -1.86
C ALA A 33 -17.09 -4.19 -0.64
N THR A 34 -17.72 -4.38 0.52
CA THR A 34 -17.25 -3.68 1.69
C THR A 34 -16.03 -4.34 2.32
N GLU A 35 -15.69 -5.54 1.87
CA GLU A 35 -14.49 -6.20 2.35
C GLU A 35 -13.25 -5.81 1.58
N LEU A 36 -13.38 -5.00 0.57
CA LEU A 36 -12.21 -4.51 -0.13
C LEU A 36 -11.35 -3.72 0.84
N ASP A 37 -10.05 -3.89 0.72
CA ASP A 37 -9.12 -3.18 1.57
C ASP A 37 -9.27 -1.69 1.32
N ARG A 38 -9.71 -0.96 2.34
CA ARG A 38 -9.95 0.46 2.20
C ARG A 38 -8.71 1.23 1.85
N LEU A 39 -7.58 0.79 2.37
CA LEU A 39 -6.34 1.46 2.10
C LEU A 39 -5.97 1.31 0.62
N LEU A 40 -6.17 0.13 0.06
CA LEU A 40 -5.86 -0.11 -1.34
C LEU A 40 -6.95 0.37 -2.29
N HIS A 41 -8.15 0.57 -1.78
CA HIS A 41 -9.25 1.00 -2.63
C HIS A 41 -9.18 2.51 -2.85
N ASP A 42 -8.11 2.94 -3.42
CA ASP A 42 -7.83 4.33 -3.73
C ASP A 42 -6.90 4.32 -4.93
N ARG A 43 -7.24 5.08 -5.94
CA ARG A 43 -6.51 5.05 -7.19
C ARG A 43 -5.02 5.26 -7.06
N MET A 44 -4.60 6.25 -6.27
CA MET A 44 -3.19 6.54 -6.12
C MET A 44 -2.48 5.45 -5.34
N ARG A 45 -3.06 5.01 -4.23
CA ARG A 45 -2.43 3.98 -3.40
C ARG A 45 -2.38 2.64 -4.13
N LEU A 46 -3.46 2.28 -4.81
CA LEU A 46 -3.45 1.06 -5.60
C LEU A 46 -2.40 1.14 -6.71
N GLY A 47 -2.26 2.32 -7.31
CA GLY A 47 -1.25 2.54 -8.33
C GLY A 47 0.16 2.34 -7.80
N ILE A 48 0.43 2.86 -6.60
CA ILE A 48 1.75 2.70 -5.99
C ILE A 48 2.06 1.22 -5.74
N VAL A 49 1.12 0.53 -5.11
CA VAL A 49 1.32 -0.88 -4.76
C VAL A 49 1.46 -1.73 -6.01
N SER A 50 0.66 -1.45 -7.02
CA SER A 50 0.71 -2.19 -8.28
C SER A 50 2.04 -1.98 -9.00
N ALA A 51 2.52 -0.74 -9.02
CA ALA A 51 3.81 -0.44 -9.66
C ALA A 51 4.94 -1.17 -8.95
N LEU A 52 4.89 -1.21 -7.62
CA LEU A 52 5.92 -1.90 -6.85
C LEU A 52 5.80 -3.42 -6.94
N ALA A 53 4.62 -3.93 -7.22
CA ALA A 53 4.46 -5.36 -7.46
C ALA A 53 5.09 -5.76 -8.79
N ALA A 54 5.06 -4.87 -9.75
CA ALA A 54 5.63 -5.13 -11.07
C ALA A 54 7.14 -4.86 -11.13
N SER A 55 7.63 -3.99 -10.26
CA SER A 55 9.05 -3.63 -10.22
C SER A 55 9.51 -3.65 -8.78
N ASP A 56 10.58 -4.35 -8.51
CA ASP A 56 10.98 -4.58 -7.13
C ASP A 56 11.30 -3.33 -6.32
N ASP A 57 11.89 -2.36 -6.92
CA ASP A 57 12.37 -1.20 -6.16
C ASP A 57 12.23 0.02 -7.05
N LEU A 58 11.40 0.94 -6.64
CA LEU A 58 11.23 2.18 -7.38
C LEU A 58 11.52 3.35 -6.46
N SER A 59 12.15 4.36 -7.04
CA SER A 59 12.41 5.58 -6.28
C SER A 59 11.14 6.43 -6.23
N PHE A 60 11.16 7.41 -5.35
CA PHE A 60 10.09 8.40 -5.28
C PHE A 60 9.88 9.05 -6.64
N SER A 61 10.98 9.41 -7.30
CA SER A 61 10.90 10.02 -8.62
C SER A 61 10.31 9.09 -9.66
N ASP A 62 10.67 7.81 -9.60
CA ASP A 62 10.12 6.81 -10.53
C ASP A 62 8.62 6.67 -10.36
N LEU A 63 8.17 6.60 -9.11
CA LEU A 63 6.74 6.49 -8.84
C LEU A 63 6.00 7.73 -9.26
N LYS A 64 6.58 8.88 -8.98
CA LYS A 64 5.96 10.15 -9.36
C LYS A 64 5.75 10.20 -10.86
N ALA A 65 6.76 9.83 -11.63
CA ALA A 65 6.66 9.85 -13.08
C ALA A 65 5.66 8.81 -13.58
N ALA A 66 5.71 7.61 -13.03
CA ALA A 66 4.84 6.53 -13.48
C ALA A 66 3.37 6.83 -13.22
N LEU A 67 3.08 7.51 -12.13
CA LEU A 67 1.70 7.77 -11.73
C LEU A 67 1.20 9.16 -12.08
N GLY A 68 2.08 9.99 -12.61
CA GLY A 68 1.71 11.37 -12.91
C GLY A 68 1.30 12.13 -11.67
N ALA A 69 1.95 11.87 -10.56
CA ALA A 69 1.58 12.45 -9.28
C ALA A 69 2.39 13.68 -8.95
N THR A 70 1.87 14.50 -8.05
CA THR A 70 2.65 15.60 -7.48
C THR A 70 3.42 15.07 -6.28
N ASP A 71 4.45 15.80 -5.86
CA ASP A 71 5.24 15.42 -4.71
C ASP A 71 4.36 15.26 -3.46
N GLY A 72 3.51 16.22 -3.22
CA GLY A 72 2.67 16.19 -2.02
C GLY A 72 1.68 15.04 -2.04
N ASN A 73 1.06 14.82 -3.17
CA ASN A 73 0.09 13.76 -3.30
C ASN A 73 0.74 12.40 -3.09
N LEU A 74 1.86 12.18 -3.77
CA LEU A 74 2.57 10.92 -3.64
C LEU A 74 3.07 10.71 -2.22
N SER A 75 3.63 11.74 -1.59
CA SER A 75 4.13 11.65 -0.23
C SER A 75 3.06 11.20 0.76
N VAL A 76 1.89 11.80 0.68
CA VAL A 76 0.81 11.49 1.60
C VAL A 76 0.38 10.04 1.46
N HIS A 77 0.20 9.60 0.23
CA HIS A 77 -0.27 8.24 0.00
C HIS A 77 0.78 7.19 0.30
N ALA A 78 2.04 7.46 -0.06
CA ALA A 78 3.12 6.54 0.24
C ALA A 78 3.29 6.39 1.75
N ARG A 79 3.13 7.48 2.48
CA ARG A 79 3.23 7.45 3.92
C ARG A 79 2.14 6.59 4.55
N LYS A 80 0.92 6.71 4.05
CA LYS A 80 -0.17 5.89 4.56
C LYS A 80 0.09 4.41 4.36
N LEU A 81 0.65 4.06 3.21
CA LEU A 81 0.97 2.67 2.91
C LEU A 81 2.12 2.17 3.77
N GLU A 82 3.10 3.03 3.98
CA GLU A 82 4.24 2.69 4.82
C GLU A 82 3.80 2.48 6.26
N ASP A 83 2.94 3.36 6.77
CA ASP A 83 2.43 3.25 8.13
C ASP A 83 1.61 1.98 8.33
N ALA A 84 0.96 1.51 7.29
CA ALA A 84 0.20 0.27 7.35
C ALA A 84 1.07 -0.97 7.21
N GLY A 85 2.35 -0.79 6.93
CA GLY A 85 3.25 -1.91 6.76
C GLY A 85 3.25 -2.53 5.37
N TYR A 86 2.63 -1.87 4.40
CA TYR A 86 2.57 -2.40 3.04
C TYR A 86 3.80 -2.02 2.22
N LEU A 87 4.48 -0.96 2.59
CA LEU A 87 5.70 -0.53 1.91
C LEU A 87 6.85 -0.39 2.89
N SER A 88 8.05 -0.62 2.41
CA SER A 88 9.24 -0.23 3.15
C SER A 88 9.93 0.87 2.36
N CYS A 89 10.52 1.79 3.07
CA CYS A 89 11.19 2.94 2.49
C CYS A 89 12.66 2.90 2.87
N SER A 90 13.52 3.16 1.92
CA SER A 90 14.95 3.27 2.23
C SER A 90 15.48 4.55 1.62
N LYS A 91 16.43 5.15 2.31
CA LYS A 91 17.06 6.36 1.84
C LYS A 91 18.52 6.07 1.58
N SER A 92 19.00 6.52 0.45
CA SER A 92 20.36 6.28 0.02
C SER A 92 20.83 7.44 -0.83
N PHE A 93 22.00 7.29 -1.41
CA PHE A 93 22.53 8.31 -2.31
C PHE A 93 22.92 7.64 -3.61
N GLU A 94 22.68 8.35 -4.69
CA GLU A 94 23.22 7.97 -5.98
C GLU A 94 24.24 9.05 -6.29
N GLY A 95 25.51 8.76 -6.02
CA GLY A 95 26.52 9.80 -6.06
C GLY A 95 26.27 10.75 -4.91
N ARG A 96 25.97 12.00 -5.23
CA ARG A 96 25.68 13.00 -4.21
C ARG A 96 24.19 13.29 -4.08
N THR A 97 23.39 12.64 -4.89
CA THR A 97 21.96 12.91 -4.91
C THR A 97 21.23 11.97 -3.96
N PRO A 98 20.44 12.50 -3.03
CA PRO A 98 19.65 11.65 -2.16
C PRO A 98 18.62 10.89 -2.98
N ARG A 99 18.39 9.64 -2.60
CA ARG A 99 17.39 8.81 -3.26
C ARG A 99 16.50 8.17 -2.21
N THR A 100 15.21 8.33 -2.36
CA THR A 100 14.22 7.64 -1.53
C THR A 100 13.65 6.50 -2.36
N GLY A 101 13.82 5.28 -1.89
CA GLY A 101 13.34 4.11 -2.60
C GLY A 101 12.25 3.41 -1.82
N TYR A 102 11.38 2.72 -2.53
CA TYR A 102 10.27 1.99 -1.92
C TYR A 102 10.25 0.56 -2.42
N LYS A 103 9.82 -0.33 -1.56
CA LYS A 103 9.59 -1.73 -1.92
C LYS A 103 8.30 -2.19 -1.31
N LEU A 104 7.64 -3.11 -1.98
CA LEU A 104 6.43 -3.72 -1.46
C LEU A 104 6.85 -4.77 -0.44
N THR A 105 6.24 -4.75 0.74
CA THR A 105 6.54 -5.75 1.75
C THR A 105 5.74 -7.02 1.46
N ALA A 106 6.05 -8.10 2.17
CA ALA A 106 5.26 -9.32 2.06
C ALA A 106 3.80 -9.08 2.45
N ALA A 107 3.59 -8.26 3.48
CA ALA A 107 2.23 -7.91 3.88
C ALA A 107 1.52 -7.12 2.79
N GLY A 108 2.24 -6.21 2.14
CA GLY A 108 1.67 -5.44 1.04
C GLY A 108 1.30 -6.33 -0.15
N ARG A 109 2.16 -7.31 -0.44
CA ARG A 109 1.89 -8.25 -1.53
C ARG A 109 0.64 -9.08 -1.22
N ARG A 110 0.52 -9.56 0.00
CA ARG A 110 -0.66 -10.34 0.39
C ARG A 110 -1.92 -9.48 0.33
N ALA A 111 -1.83 -8.24 0.77
CA ALA A 111 -2.97 -7.34 0.72
C ALA A 111 -3.40 -7.07 -0.72
N LEU A 112 -2.43 -6.88 -1.60
CA LEU A 112 -2.74 -6.65 -3.01
C LEU A 112 -3.40 -7.88 -3.63
N ASP A 113 -2.86 -9.07 -3.37
CA ASP A 113 -3.43 -10.29 -3.91
C ASP A 113 -4.86 -10.48 -3.44
N LYS A 114 -5.11 -10.22 -2.17
CA LYS A 114 -6.45 -10.33 -1.63
C LYS A 114 -7.39 -9.30 -2.25
N TYR A 115 -6.91 -8.08 -2.43
CA TYR A 115 -7.69 -7.03 -3.06
C TYR A 115 -8.07 -7.43 -4.48
N LEU A 116 -7.12 -7.96 -5.23
CA LEU A 116 -7.37 -8.35 -6.61
C LEU A 116 -8.37 -9.51 -6.68
N ASP A 117 -8.30 -10.45 -5.74
CA ASP A 117 -9.25 -11.54 -5.69
C ASP A 117 -10.66 -11.02 -5.41
N HIS A 118 -10.78 -10.08 -4.49
CA HIS A 118 -12.09 -9.48 -4.20
C HIS A 118 -12.64 -8.73 -5.40
N MET A 119 -11.76 -7.99 -6.07
CA MET A 119 -12.17 -7.23 -7.24
C MET A 119 -12.60 -8.18 -8.37
N ASP A 120 -11.88 -9.27 -8.53
CA ASP A 120 -12.21 -10.26 -9.53
C ASP A 120 -13.59 -10.88 -9.25
N ALA A 121 -13.89 -11.16 -7.99
CA ALA A 121 -15.19 -11.69 -7.61
C ALA A 121 -16.31 -10.70 -7.93
N ILE A 122 -16.07 -9.42 -7.70
CA ILE A 122 -17.05 -8.39 -8.02
C ILE A 122 -17.28 -8.30 -9.53
N ILE A 123 -16.20 -8.35 -10.29
CA ILE A 123 -16.28 -8.28 -11.74
C ILE A 123 -17.07 -9.47 -12.27
N ARG A 124 -16.80 -10.66 -11.78
CA ARG A 124 -17.49 -11.85 -12.21
C ARG A 124 -18.98 -11.79 -11.88
N ALA A 125 -19.30 -11.33 -10.69
CA ALA A 125 -20.70 -11.20 -10.29
C ALA A 125 -21.42 -10.20 -11.16
N THR A 126 -20.76 -9.11 -11.50
CA THR A 126 -21.35 -8.07 -12.34
C THR A 126 -21.59 -8.57 -13.75
N ARG A 127 -20.62 -9.31 -14.29
CA ARG A 127 -20.75 -9.79 -15.67
C ARG A 127 -21.74 -10.92 -15.82
N LYS A 128 -21.99 -11.64 -14.73
CA LYS A 128 -22.90 -12.69 -14.81
C LYS A 128 -24.31 -12.21 -14.87
N GLY A 129 -24.59 -11.13 -14.26
CA GLY A 129 -25.89 -10.55 -14.27
C GLY A 129 -26.22 -9.98 -15.63
#